data_8fbc45966888651cb2baff0cf83f82ad
#
_entry.id   8fbc45966888651cb2baff0cf83f82ad
#
_cell.length_a   1.000
_cell.length_b   1.000
_cell.length_c   1.000
_cell.angle_alpha   90.00
_cell.angle_beta   90.00
_cell.angle_gamma   90.00
#
_symmetry.space_group_name_H-M   'P 1'
#
loop_
_entity.id
_entity.type
_entity.pdbx_description
1 polymer ?
#
loop_
_entity_poly.entity_id
_entity_poly.type
_entity_poly.pdbx_seq_one_letter_code
_entity_poly.pdbx_strand_id
1 'polypeptide(L)'
;MFSRYVNYDGKPFYAERGWLIGDGQIGGKAKGIAFAQSAVAEAGLSEEVSFPHTTFVITTEVFDEFMRRNALEPIVRGTEDFSQIEKAFEEALLPESVRSALAGILQRIDSPVAVRSSSILEDDIALAFAGKYETRFFGNRGNLEYRLRRLERAVKLVYASTFNPTAKAYRRKHGIKLASEKMAVIIQPVVGRRRGNLYYP
;
A
#
# COMPACT_ATOMS: atom_id res chain seq x y z
N MET A 1 13.62 -7.41 -21.48
CA MET A 1 13.06 -6.60 -20.38
C MET A 1 11.91 -7.31 -19.65
N PHE A 2 10.91 -7.83 -20.34
CA PHE A 2 9.75 -8.50 -19.75
C PHE A 2 10.10 -9.73 -18.89
N SER A 3 10.93 -10.64 -19.35
CA SER A 3 11.38 -11.82 -18.59
C SER A 3 12.17 -11.44 -17.32
N ARG A 4 12.89 -10.32 -17.34
CA ARG A 4 13.59 -9.78 -16.16
C ARG A 4 12.60 -9.30 -15.10
N TYR A 5 11.51 -8.64 -15.49
CA TYR A 5 10.48 -8.18 -14.55
C TYR A 5 9.75 -9.34 -13.89
N VAL A 6 9.36 -10.36 -14.67
CA VAL A 6 8.63 -11.53 -14.14
C VAL A 6 9.41 -12.21 -13.01
N ASN A 7 10.73 -12.38 -13.20
CA ASN A 7 11.62 -13.05 -12.24
C ASN A 7 12.24 -12.11 -11.20
N TYR A 8 11.93 -10.81 -11.23
CA TYR A 8 12.50 -9.84 -10.31
C TYR A 8 11.88 -9.98 -8.93
N ASP A 9 12.73 -10.16 -7.91
CA ASP A 9 12.33 -10.04 -6.51
C ASP A 9 12.63 -8.62 -6.03
N GLY A 10 11.59 -7.81 -5.87
CA GLY A 10 11.71 -6.43 -5.39
C GLY A 10 11.85 -6.31 -3.87
N LYS A 11 11.67 -7.39 -3.11
CA LYS A 11 11.73 -7.34 -1.63
C LYS A 11 13.09 -6.89 -1.08
N PRO A 12 14.23 -7.40 -1.58
CA PRO A 12 15.57 -6.95 -1.15
C PRO A 12 15.77 -5.44 -1.32
N PHE A 13 15.25 -4.86 -2.40
CA PHE A 13 15.33 -3.41 -2.66
C PHE A 13 14.81 -2.56 -1.49
N TYR A 14 13.70 -2.96 -0.89
CA TYR A 14 13.10 -2.26 0.26
C TYR A 14 13.76 -2.64 1.58
N ALA A 15 14.11 -3.91 1.76
CA ALA A 15 14.73 -4.42 2.98
C ALA A 15 16.09 -3.76 3.24
N GLU A 16 16.96 -3.68 2.24
CA GLU A 16 18.29 -3.05 2.33
C GLU A 16 18.23 -1.55 2.70
N ARG A 17 17.12 -0.87 2.37
CA ARG A 17 16.90 0.54 2.69
C ARG A 17 16.17 0.78 4.01
N GLY A 18 15.79 -0.29 4.71
CA GLY A 18 14.96 -0.21 5.92
C GLY A 18 13.57 0.37 5.65
N TRP A 19 13.01 0.08 4.47
CA TRP A 19 11.70 0.57 4.02
C TRP A 19 10.62 -0.51 4.04
N LEU A 20 10.94 -1.72 4.49
CA LEU A 20 10.02 -2.85 4.57
C LEU A 20 9.45 -2.97 5.99
N ILE A 21 8.15 -3.21 6.10
CA ILE A 21 7.43 -3.48 7.35
C ILE A 21 6.76 -4.84 7.22
N GLY A 22 7.23 -5.83 7.98
CA GLY A 22 6.83 -7.25 7.91
C GLY A 22 7.62 -8.04 6.87
N ASP A 23 7.41 -9.36 6.83
CA ASP A 23 8.21 -10.30 6.03
C ASP A 23 7.52 -10.87 4.80
N GLY A 24 6.23 -10.57 4.59
CA GLY A 24 5.41 -11.07 3.48
C GLY A 24 5.81 -10.50 2.10
N GLN A 25 4.90 -10.65 1.16
CA GLN A 25 5.08 -10.12 -0.21
C GLN A 25 4.80 -8.62 -0.27
N ILE A 26 5.35 -7.96 -1.29
CA ILE A 26 5.24 -6.51 -1.48
C ILE A 26 4.16 -6.09 -2.50
N GLY A 27 3.60 -7.06 -3.24
CA GLY A 27 2.59 -6.84 -4.29
C GLY A 27 3.12 -6.12 -5.53
N GLY A 28 2.28 -6.04 -6.54
CA GLY A 28 2.68 -5.67 -7.89
C GLY A 28 3.19 -4.26 -8.07
N LYS A 29 2.51 -3.28 -7.51
CA LYS A 29 2.96 -1.88 -7.66
C LYS A 29 4.32 -1.65 -6.99
N ALA A 30 4.54 -2.20 -5.79
CA ALA A 30 5.83 -2.07 -5.11
C ALA A 30 6.95 -2.77 -5.90
N LYS A 31 6.69 -3.98 -6.42
CA LYS A 31 7.63 -4.68 -7.31
C LYS A 31 7.96 -3.85 -8.55
N GLY A 32 6.96 -3.26 -9.20
CA GLY A 32 7.15 -2.39 -10.37
C GLY A 32 8.01 -1.15 -10.07
N ILE A 33 7.78 -0.50 -8.92
CA ILE A 33 8.56 0.66 -8.48
C ILE A 33 10.02 0.25 -8.24
N ALA A 34 10.27 -0.84 -7.51
CA ALA A 34 11.62 -1.34 -7.24
C ALA A 34 12.36 -1.70 -8.54
N PHE A 35 11.68 -2.40 -9.45
CA PHE A 35 12.23 -2.75 -10.76
C PHE A 35 12.60 -1.52 -11.58
N ALA A 36 11.70 -0.52 -11.65
CA ALA A 36 11.95 0.71 -12.40
C ALA A 36 13.15 1.48 -11.85
N GLN A 37 13.25 1.62 -10.52
CA GLN A 37 14.39 2.30 -9.89
C GLN A 37 15.71 1.54 -10.13
N SER A 38 15.71 0.21 -10.04
CA SER A 38 16.89 -0.60 -10.33
C SER A 38 17.31 -0.49 -11.79
N ALA A 39 16.34 -0.53 -12.74
CA ALA A 39 16.63 -0.41 -14.16
C ALA A 39 17.19 0.97 -14.54
N VAL A 40 16.68 2.05 -13.94
CA VAL A 40 17.20 3.42 -14.14
C VAL A 40 18.63 3.53 -13.61
N ALA A 41 18.91 2.98 -12.43
CA ALA A 41 20.25 2.98 -11.86
C ALA A 41 21.25 2.18 -12.72
N GLU A 42 20.88 0.99 -13.18
CA GLU A 42 21.69 0.16 -14.07
C GLU A 42 21.98 0.84 -15.44
N ALA A 43 21.02 1.64 -15.93
CA ALA A 43 21.19 2.40 -17.17
C ALA A 43 22.02 3.69 -17.00
N GLY A 44 22.44 4.04 -15.78
CA GLY A 44 23.17 5.27 -15.48
C GLY A 44 22.32 6.55 -15.58
N LEU A 45 20.99 6.43 -15.53
CA LEU A 45 20.04 7.53 -15.73
C LEU A 45 19.53 8.14 -14.40
N SER A 46 20.22 7.91 -13.30
CA SER A 46 19.79 8.37 -11.96
C SER A 46 19.80 9.89 -11.79
N GLU A 47 20.54 10.61 -12.63
CA GLU A 47 20.57 12.07 -12.62
C GLU A 47 19.41 12.69 -13.43
N GLU A 48 18.94 11.99 -14.48
CA GLU A 48 17.84 12.45 -15.35
C GLU A 48 16.46 12.04 -14.84
N VAL A 49 16.37 10.93 -14.10
CA VAL A 49 15.10 10.37 -13.61
C VAL A 49 15.08 10.35 -12.09
N SER A 50 14.21 11.16 -11.51
CA SER A 50 14.01 11.20 -10.07
C SER A 50 12.78 10.38 -9.64
N PHE A 51 12.93 9.67 -8.53
CA PHE A 51 11.83 8.96 -7.85
C PHE A 51 11.56 9.62 -6.49
N PRO A 52 10.40 9.36 -5.85
CA PRO A 52 10.21 9.73 -4.46
C PRO A 52 11.37 9.20 -3.60
N HIS A 53 11.98 10.08 -2.80
CA HIS A 53 13.19 9.78 -2.03
C HIS A 53 13.04 8.61 -1.07
N THR A 54 11.82 8.32 -0.63
CA THR A 54 11.50 7.21 0.26
C THR A 54 10.21 6.54 -0.18
N THR A 55 10.19 5.21 -0.10
CA THR A 55 9.01 4.40 -0.41
C THR A 55 8.93 3.27 0.61
N PHE A 56 8.05 3.39 1.60
CA PHE A 56 7.85 2.33 2.58
C PHE A 56 6.79 1.35 2.08
N VAL A 57 6.98 0.08 2.39
CA VAL A 57 6.04 -0.98 2.03
C VAL A 57 5.66 -1.78 3.27
N ILE A 58 4.37 -1.82 3.56
CA ILE A 58 3.78 -2.76 4.52
C ILE A 58 3.44 -4.02 3.74
N THR A 59 4.00 -5.17 4.15
CA THR A 59 3.85 -6.43 3.43
C THR A 59 2.49 -7.10 3.64
N THR A 60 2.19 -8.09 2.82
CA THR A 60 0.95 -8.87 2.91
C THR A 60 0.79 -9.66 4.21
N GLU A 61 1.89 -10.00 4.88
CA GLU A 61 1.82 -10.67 6.19
C GLU A 61 1.15 -9.78 7.25
N VAL A 62 1.44 -8.48 7.23
CA VAL A 62 0.79 -7.51 8.11
C VAL A 62 -0.73 -7.44 7.85
N PHE A 63 -1.14 -7.52 6.58
CA PHE A 63 -2.56 -7.61 6.22
C PHE A 63 -3.20 -8.87 6.80
N ASP A 64 -2.57 -10.04 6.63
CA ASP A 64 -3.06 -11.31 7.18
C ASP A 64 -3.17 -11.26 8.71
N GLU A 65 -2.15 -10.71 9.39
CA GLU A 65 -2.18 -10.51 10.84
C GLU A 65 -3.30 -9.56 11.27
N PHE A 66 -3.47 -8.44 10.58
CA PHE A 66 -4.53 -7.47 10.84
C PHE A 66 -5.92 -8.10 10.70
N MET A 67 -6.17 -8.83 9.62
CA MET A 67 -7.43 -9.55 9.39
C MET A 67 -7.73 -10.56 10.49
N ARG A 68 -6.74 -11.38 10.85
CA ARG A 68 -6.87 -12.43 11.87
C ARG A 68 -7.06 -11.85 13.26
N ARG A 69 -6.24 -10.86 13.64
CA ARG A 69 -6.25 -10.24 14.98
C ARG A 69 -7.59 -9.58 15.31
N ASN A 70 -8.22 -8.99 14.32
CA ASN A 70 -9.49 -8.28 14.47
C ASN A 70 -10.71 -9.11 14.04
N ALA A 71 -10.54 -10.40 13.73
CA ALA A 71 -11.60 -11.31 13.29
C ALA A 71 -12.48 -10.72 12.17
N LEU A 72 -11.86 -10.11 11.16
CA LEU A 72 -12.58 -9.39 10.10
C LEU A 72 -13.15 -10.28 8.99
N GLU A 73 -12.73 -11.55 8.90
CA GLU A 73 -13.20 -12.47 7.86
C GLU A 73 -14.72 -12.67 7.84
N PRO A 74 -15.42 -12.85 8.98
CA PRO A 74 -16.88 -13.01 8.98
C PRO A 74 -17.60 -11.80 8.36
N ILE A 75 -17.18 -10.57 8.65
CA ILE A 75 -17.85 -9.38 8.11
C ILE A 75 -17.60 -9.24 6.61
N VAL A 76 -16.39 -9.47 6.11
CA VAL A 76 -16.11 -9.35 4.67
C VAL A 76 -16.80 -10.43 3.83
N ARG A 77 -17.17 -11.57 4.45
CA ARG A 77 -17.97 -12.62 3.81
C ARG A 77 -19.46 -12.44 3.99
N GLY A 78 -19.89 -11.85 5.12
CA GLY A 78 -21.28 -11.79 5.54
C GLY A 78 -22.08 -10.60 5.02
N THR A 79 -21.42 -9.55 4.51
CA THR A 79 -22.12 -8.37 4.01
C THR A 79 -21.65 -7.96 2.61
N GLU A 80 -22.60 -7.47 1.81
CA GLU A 80 -22.32 -6.77 0.55
C GLU A 80 -22.30 -5.23 0.76
N ASP A 81 -22.70 -4.74 1.93
CA ASP A 81 -22.64 -3.33 2.27
C ASP A 81 -21.20 -2.93 2.62
N PHE A 82 -20.54 -2.28 1.69
CA PHE A 82 -19.16 -1.86 1.83
C PHE A 82 -18.95 -0.86 2.97
N SER A 83 -19.94 -0.06 3.30
CA SER A 83 -19.83 0.91 4.41
C SER A 83 -19.66 0.23 5.77
N GLN A 84 -20.30 -0.94 5.96
CA GLN A 84 -20.11 -1.74 7.17
C GLN A 84 -18.68 -2.33 7.24
N ILE A 85 -18.14 -2.74 6.08
CA ILE A 85 -16.76 -3.22 6.00
C ILE A 85 -15.79 -2.09 6.34
N GLU A 86 -15.92 -0.91 5.70
CA GLU A 86 -15.07 0.24 5.99
C GLU A 86 -15.09 0.60 7.48
N LYS A 87 -16.28 0.66 8.08
CA LYS A 87 -16.44 0.95 9.51
C LYS A 87 -15.71 -0.06 10.39
N ALA A 88 -15.88 -1.36 10.12
CA ALA A 88 -15.19 -2.41 10.87
C ALA A 88 -13.66 -2.32 10.76
N PHE A 89 -13.14 -1.98 9.58
CA PHE A 89 -11.72 -1.79 9.37
C PHE A 89 -11.20 -0.52 10.06
N GLU A 90 -11.96 0.57 10.06
CA GLU A 90 -11.59 1.79 10.79
C GLU A 90 -11.52 1.56 12.32
N GLU A 91 -12.42 0.77 12.88
CA GLU A 91 -12.46 0.42 14.31
C GLU A 91 -11.37 -0.62 14.70
N ALA A 92 -10.90 -1.42 13.75
CA ALA A 92 -9.88 -2.44 13.97
C ALA A 92 -8.52 -1.83 14.35
N LEU A 93 -7.70 -2.60 15.07
CA LEU A 93 -6.40 -2.15 15.57
C LEU A 93 -5.25 -2.74 14.75
N LEU A 94 -4.34 -1.88 14.30
CA LEU A 94 -3.07 -2.31 13.73
C LEU A 94 -2.17 -2.90 14.84
N PRO A 95 -1.27 -3.87 14.51
CA PRO A 95 -0.25 -4.31 15.44
C PRO A 95 0.61 -3.15 15.96
N GLU A 96 1.01 -3.18 17.23
CA GLU A 96 1.78 -2.08 17.84
C GLU A 96 3.14 -1.86 17.16
N SER A 97 3.78 -2.94 16.69
CA SER A 97 5.01 -2.85 15.90
C SER A 97 4.82 -2.06 14.60
N VAL A 98 3.69 -2.26 13.92
CA VAL A 98 3.32 -1.52 12.71
C VAL A 98 3.05 -0.06 13.06
N ARG A 99 2.29 0.20 14.12
CA ARG A 99 1.99 1.55 14.60
C ARG A 99 3.27 2.34 14.90
N SER A 100 4.21 1.72 15.60
CA SER A 100 5.53 2.30 15.89
C SER A 100 6.33 2.60 14.61
N ALA A 101 6.31 1.69 13.63
CA ALA A 101 6.94 1.90 12.33
C ALA A 101 6.31 3.07 11.57
N LEU A 102 4.97 3.20 11.57
CA LEU A 102 4.24 4.32 10.97
C LEU A 102 4.61 5.66 11.62
N ALA A 103 4.78 5.71 12.92
CA ALA A 103 5.26 6.91 13.63
C ALA A 103 6.67 7.29 13.16
N GLY A 104 7.58 6.32 13.01
CA GLY A 104 8.93 6.53 12.46
C GLY A 104 8.94 7.03 11.02
N ILE A 105 8.02 6.56 10.18
CA ILE A 105 7.84 7.07 8.80
C ILE A 105 7.47 8.56 8.82
N LEU A 106 6.52 8.95 9.67
CA LEU A 106 6.06 10.34 9.77
C LEU A 106 7.13 11.31 10.29
N GLN A 107 8.17 10.81 10.95
CA GLN A 107 9.33 11.61 11.33
C GLN A 107 10.28 11.89 10.16
N ARG A 108 10.20 11.08 9.10
CA ARG A 108 11.05 11.18 7.90
C ARG A 108 10.35 11.89 6.72
N ILE A 109 9.02 12.04 6.77
CA ILE A 109 8.21 12.64 5.71
C ILE A 109 7.52 13.88 6.26
N ASP A 110 7.79 15.05 5.69
CA ASP A 110 7.17 16.34 6.01
C ASP A 110 6.17 16.83 4.96
N SER A 111 6.20 16.22 3.76
CA SER A 111 5.26 16.48 2.65
C SER A 111 3.94 15.72 2.84
N PRO A 112 2.89 16.04 2.05
CA PRO A 112 1.71 15.19 1.95
C PRO A 112 2.07 13.75 1.62
N VAL A 113 1.27 12.82 2.10
CA VAL A 113 1.54 11.38 1.99
C VAL A 113 0.47 10.72 1.12
N ALA A 114 0.92 9.85 0.21
CA ALA A 114 0.10 8.92 -0.53
C ALA A 114 0.22 7.51 0.10
N VAL A 115 -0.93 6.90 0.39
CA VAL A 115 -1.06 5.52 0.86
C VAL A 115 -1.76 4.74 -0.24
N ARG A 116 -1.08 3.77 -0.84
CA ARG A 116 -1.49 3.13 -2.10
C ARG A 116 -1.57 1.62 -1.92
N SER A 117 -2.59 1.02 -2.51
CA SER A 117 -2.69 -0.44 -2.65
C SER A 117 -1.53 -1.02 -3.46
N SER A 118 -1.07 -2.20 -3.08
CA SER A 118 -0.14 -3.02 -3.84
C SER A 118 -0.55 -4.50 -3.68
N SER A 119 -1.58 -4.91 -4.41
CA SER A 119 -2.12 -6.25 -4.34
C SER A 119 -1.21 -7.25 -5.06
N ILE A 120 -1.23 -8.50 -4.62
CA ILE A 120 -0.55 -9.60 -5.30
C ILE A 120 -1.15 -9.83 -6.70
N LEU A 121 -2.48 -9.68 -6.83
CA LEU A 121 -3.16 -9.89 -8.11
C LEU A 121 -2.85 -8.81 -9.15
N GLU A 122 -2.29 -7.67 -8.76
CA GLU A 122 -1.83 -6.64 -9.70
C GLU A 122 -0.58 -7.06 -10.50
N ASP A 123 0.14 -8.10 -10.05
CA ASP A 123 1.26 -8.70 -10.79
C ASP A 123 0.82 -9.70 -11.87
N ASP A 124 -0.43 -10.13 -11.83
CA ASP A 124 -0.96 -11.07 -12.82
C ASP A 124 -1.23 -10.33 -14.13
N ILE A 125 -0.39 -10.59 -15.13
CA ILE A 125 -0.46 -9.98 -16.48
C ILE A 125 -1.76 -10.33 -17.20
N ALA A 126 -2.37 -11.46 -16.84
CA ALA A 126 -3.65 -11.89 -17.39
C ALA A 126 -4.86 -11.17 -16.75
N LEU A 127 -4.66 -10.48 -15.62
CA LEU A 127 -5.72 -9.89 -14.82
C LEU A 127 -5.50 -8.39 -14.64
N ALA A 128 -6.31 -7.57 -15.30
CA ALA A 128 -6.24 -6.11 -15.17
C ALA A 128 -6.91 -5.62 -13.87
N PHE A 129 -6.20 -5.73 -12.73
CA PHE A 129 -6.67 -5.19 -11.44
C PHE A 129 -6.42 -3.68 -11.28
N ALA A 130 -5.82 -3.02 -12.26
CA ALA A 130 -5.55 -1.59 -12.22
C ALA A 130 -6.83 -0.77 -11.93
N GLY A 131 -6.76 0.15 -10.96
CA GLY A 131 -7.89 1.01 -10.58
C GLY A 131 -9.00 0.33 -9.78
N LYS A 132 -8.83 -0.91 -9.32
CA LYS A 132 -9.83 -1.63 -8.51
C LYS A 132 -9.73 -1.32 -7.02
N TYR A 133 -8.56 -0.90 -6.56
CA TYR A 133 -8.27 -0.60 -5.17
C TYR A 133 -7.97 0.88 -4.98
N GLU A 134 -8.00 1.32 -3.74
CA GLU A 134 -7.91 2.74 -3.41
C GLU A 134 -6.48 3.23 -3.23
N THR A 135 -6.32 4.53 -3.46
CA THR A 135 -5.22 5.35 -3.00
C THR A 135 -5.78 6.45 -2.12
N ARG A 136 -5.20 6.63 -0.94
CA ARG A 136 -5.58 7.67 0.01
C ARG A 136 -4.45 8.70 0.12
N PHE A 137 -4.83 9.98 0.16
CA PHE A 137 -3.90 11.10 0.33
C PHE A 137 -4.26 11.87 1.59
N PHE A 138 -3.24 12.38 2.29
CA PHE A 138 -3.47 13.32 3.38
C PHE A 138 -2.34 14.34 3.50
N GLY A 139 -2.67 15.52 4.03
CA GLY A 139 -1.80 16.69 4.05
C GLY A 139 -0.61 16.63 5.02
N ASN A 140 -0.49 15.59 5.85
CA ASN A 140 0.60 15.34 6.78
C ASN A 140 0.96 16.57 7.67
N ARG A 141 -0.05 17.24 8.22
CA ARG A 141 0.09 18.42 9.07
C ARG A 141 -0.49 18.17 10.46
N GLY A 142 0.01 18.91 11.45
CA GLY A 142 -0.38 18.79 12.84
C GLY A 142 0.67 18.05 13.68
N ASN A 143 0.34 17.77 14.95
CA ASN A 143 1.21 17.00 15.82
C ASN A 143 1.32 15.54 15.36
N LEU A 144 2.34 14.83 15.86
CA LEU A 144 2.63 13.46 15.46
C LEU A 144 1.44 12.52 15.68
N GLU A 145 0.76 12.63 16.82
CA GLU A 145 -0.37 11.75 17.16
C GLU A 145 -1.56 11.95 16.19
N TYR A 146 -1.87 13.18 15.81
CA TYR A 146 -2.90 13.47 14.82
C TYR A 146 -2.53 12.91 13.43
N ARG A 147 -1.27 13.10 13.00
CA ARG A 147 -0.76 12.59 11.72
C ARG A 147 -0.77 11.05 11.72
N LEU A 148 -0.38 10.42 12.83
CA LEU A 148 -0.36 8.97 12.99
C LEU A 148 -1.76 8.39 12.84
N ARG A 149 -2.75 8.93 13.56
CA ARG A 149 -4.16 8.48 13.38
C ARG A 149 -4.65 8.58 11.95
N ARG A 150 -4.26 9.62 11.21
CA ARG A 150 -4.61 9.76 9.80
C ARG A 150 -3.93 8.74 8.91
N LEU A 151 -2.66 8.43 9.17
CA LEU A 151 -1.93 7.42 8.43
C LEU A 151 -2.48 6.03 8.70
N GLU A 152 -2.73 5.68 9.96
CA GLU A 152 -3.37 4.42 10.37
C GLU A 152 -4.73 4.25 9.68
N ARG A 153 -5.57 5.30 9.71
CA ARG A 153 -6.86 5.28 9.03
C ARG A 153 -6.70 5.05 7.52
N ALA A 154 -5.76 5.73 6.88
CA ALA A 154 -5.52 5.56 5.45
C ALA A 154 -5.08 4.13 5.10
N VAL A 155 -4.19 3.52 5.89
CA VAL A 155 -3.78 2.11 5.73
C VAL A 155 -4.99 1.17 5.86
N LYS A 156 -5.79 1.35 6.90
CA LYS A 156 -6.99 0.52 7.17
C LYS A 156 -8.03 0.63 6.04
N LEU A 157 -8.25 1.82 5.49
CA LEU A 157 -9.17 2.01 4.37
C LEU A 157 -8.62 1.41 3.05
N VAL A 158 -7.31 1.48 2.81
CA VAL A 158 -6.69 0.75 1.69
C VAL A 158 -6.88 -0.75 1.86
N TYR A 159 -6.72 -1.29 3.06
CA TYR A 159 -7.04 -2.69 3.35
C TYR A 159 -8.53 -3.01 3.09
N ALA A 160 -9.45 -2.17 3.54
CA ALA A 160 -10.89 -2.35 3.30
C ALA A 160 -11.22 -2.37 1.81
N SER A 161 -10.52 -1.58 0.98
CA SER A 161 -10.74 -1.49 -0.47
C SER A 161 -10.55 -2.82 -1.20
N THR A 162 -9.81 -3.77 -0.60
CA THR A 162 -9.72 -5.16 -1.07
C THR A 162 -11.11 -5.81 -1.24
N PHE A 163 -12.07 -5.37 -0.43
CA PHE A 163 -13.41 -5.94 -0.36
C PHE A 163 -14.48 -5.03 -0.95
N ASN A 164 -14.11 -3.98 -1.68
CA ASN A 164 -15.07 -3.09 -2.31
C ASN A 164 -15.89 -3.83 -3.40
N PRO A 165 -17.09 -3.31 -3.76
CA PRO A 165 -17.98 -3.98 -4.72
C PRO A 165 -17.31 -4.26 -6.07
N THR A 166 -16.49 -3.33 -6.56
CA THR A 166 -15.79 -3.47 -7.84
C THR A 166 -14.76 -4.61 -7.80
N ALA A 167 -13.96 -4.69 -6.74
CA ALA A 167 -12.97 -5.76 -6.56
C ALA A 167 -13.66 -7.12 -6.33
N LYS A 168 -14.74 -7.16 -5.53
CA LYS A 168 -15.56 -8.38 -5.35
C LYS A 168 -16.15 -8.88 -6.67
N ALA A 169 -16.77 -8.00 -7.46
CA ALA A 169 -17.37 -8.34 -8.75
C ALA A 169 -16.32 -8.85 -9.76
N TYR A 170 -15.16 -8.20 -9.79
CA TYR A 170 -14.05 -8.60 -10.66
C TYR A 170 -13.53 -10.01 -10.30
N ARG A 171 -13.28 -10.28 -9.02
CA ARG A 171 -12.86 -11.62 -8.57
C ARG A 171 -13.88 -12.70 -8.91
N ARG A 172 -15.17 -12.45 -8.67
CA ARG A 172 -16.26 -13.40 -9.05
C ARG A 172 -16.22 -13.69 -10.55
N LYS A 173 -16.11 -12.67 -11.39
CA LYS A 173 -16.04 -12.82 -12.85
C LYS A 173 -14.88 -13.71 -13.31
N HIS A 174 -13.75 -13.66 -12.62
CA HIS A 174 -12.54 -14.40 -12.98
C HIS A 174 -12.30 -15.67 -12.15
N GLY A 175 -13.28 -16.09 -11.32
CA GLY A 175 -13.17 -17.29 -10.50
C GLY A 175 -12.09 -17.24 -9.40
N ILE A 176 -11.68 -16.04 -9.01
CA ILE A 176 -10.60 -15.84 -8.03
C ILE A 176 -11.17 -15.94 -6.62
N LYS A 177 -10.60 -16.83 -5.82
CA LYS A 177 -11.01 -17.01 -4.42
C LYS A 177 -10.63 -15.78 -3.57
N LEU A 178 -11.50 -15.40 -2.64
CA LEU A 178 -11.26 -14.31 -1.71
C LEU A 178 -9.97 -14.51 -0.90
N ALA A 179 -9.68 -15.73 -0.47
CA ALA A 179 -8.49 -16.08 0.29
C ALA A 179 -7.16 -15.91 -0.49
N SER A 180 -7.22 -15.84 -1.82
CA SER A 180 -6.03 -15.61 -2.65
C SER A 180 -5.65 -14.13 -2.73
N GLU A 181 -6.54 -13.23 -2.31
CA GLU A 181 -6.29 -11.80 -2.31
C GLU A 181 -5.55 -11.38 -1.06
N LYS A 182 -4.39 -10.77 -1.26
CA LYS A 182 -3.56 -10.23 -0.19
C LYS A 182 -3.09 -8.84 -0.56
N MET A 183 -3.14 -7.93 0.41
CA MET A 183 -2.86 -6.52 0.18
C MET A 183 -1.58 -6.10 0.90
N ALA A 184 -0.59 -5.68 0.14
CA ALA A 184 0.49 -4.85 0.65
C ALA A 184 0.12 -3.37 0.45
N VAL A 185 0.76 -2.48 1.21
CA VAL A 185 0.49 -1.04 1.16
C VAL A 185 1.79 -0.27 0.97
N ILE A 186 1.79 0.64 0.00
CA ILE A 186 2.89 1.56 -0.26
C ILE A 186 2.59 2.89 0.43
N ILE A 187 3.57 3.44 1.15
CA ILE A 187 3.53 4.77 1.75
C ILE A 187 4.64 5.60 1.13
N GLN A 188 4.26 6.68 0.45
CA GLN A 188 5.18 7.57 -0.28
C GLN A 188 4.91 9.03 0.02
N PRO A 189 5.95 9.90 0.06
CA PRO A 189 5.75 11.33 -0.05
C PRO A 189 5.14 11.67 -1.42
N VAL A 190 4.19 12.59 -1.43
CA VAL A 190 3.69 13.16 -2.69
C VAL A 190 4.76 14.09 -3.25
N VAL A 191 5.18 13.84 -4.48
CA VAL A 191 6.12 14.75 -5.20
C VAL A 191 5.37 15.98 -5.65
N GLY A 192 5.93 17.17 -5.41
CA GLY A 192 5.30 18.42 -5.79
C GLY A 192 5.85 19.60 -5.02
N ARG A 193 5.17 20.75 -5.13
CA ARG A 193 5.58 22.01 -4.49
C ARG A 193 4.46 22.63 -3.69
N ARG A 194 4.81 23.15 -2.51
CA ARG A 194 3.88 23.93 -1.69
C ARG A 194 3.79 25.37 -2.20
N ARG A 195 2.57 25.88 -2.31
CA ARG A 195 2.29 27.30 -2.54
C ARG A 195 1.23 27.74 -1.53
N GLY A 196 1.65 28.45 -0.47
CA GLY A 196 0.79 28.83 0.65
C GLY A 196 0.21 27.59 1.36
N ASN A 197 -1.12 27.48 1.38
CA ASN A 197 -1.84 26.34 1.99
C ASN A 197 -2.10 25.18 1.03
N LEU A 198 -1.79 25.34 -0.25
CA LEU A 198 -2.01 24.31 -1.27
C LEU A 198 -0.70 23.57 -1.57
N TYR A 199 -0.85 22.34 -2.02
CA TYR A 199 0.24 21.50 -2.51
C TYR A 199 -0.09 21.07 -3.93
N TYR A 200 0.80 21.32 -4.86
CA TYR A 200 0.68 20.98 -6.28
C TYR A 200 1.62 19.83 -6.59
N PRO A 201 1.09 18.64 -6.89
CA PRO A 201 1.88 17.50 -7.34
C PRO A 201 2.45 17.71 -8.75
#